data_908507281d292d29baeaa49af54934cd
#
_entry.id   908507281d292d29baeaa49af54934cd
#
_cell.length_a   1.000
_cell.length_b   1.000
_cell.length_c   1.000
_cell.angle_alpha   90.00
_cell.angle_beta   90.00
_cell.angle_gamma   90.00
#
_symmetry.space_group_name_H-M   'P 1'
#
loop_
_entity.id
_entity.type
_entity.pdbx_description
1 polymer ?
#
loop_
_entity_poly.entity_id
_entity_poly.type
_entity_poly.pdbx_seq_one_letter_code
_entity_poly.pdbx_strand_id
1 'polypeptide(L)'
;MRPGTSLFWDEPEMNLNAGHLPLLVNMMMTLCRAGVQLLLTTHSLFLLRELVIQLSEQQNRAVSRKFFGLQAGRVQGPRVSESDELDKLAHLDSLEAEQEQADRYLSLMPQLSEEI
;
A
#
# COMPACT_ATOMS: atom_id res chain seq x y z
N MET A 1 15.86 14.28 -8.99
CA MET A 1 15.52 15.14 -7.84
C MET A 1 16.72 15.22 -6.91
N ARG A 2 16.87 16.35 -6.25
CA ARG A 2 17.98 16.54 -5.30
C ARG A 2 17.67 15.88 -3.96
N PRO A 3 18.70 15.41 -3.22
CA PRO A 3 18.51 14.95 -1.85
C PRO A 3 17.83 16.03 -1.00
N GLY A 4 16.96 15.63 -0.09
CA GLY A 4 16.18 16.54 0.74
C GLY A 4 14.91 17.07 0.10
N THR A 5 14.63 16.71 -1.15
CA THR A 5 13.37 17.04 -1.81
C THR A 5 12.24 16.19 -1.25
N SER A 6 11.06 16.78 -1.10
CA SER A 6 9.83 16.05 -0.77
C SER A 6 8.93 15.97 -1.98
N LEU A 7 8.38 14.82 -2.25
CA LEU A 7 7.44 14.56 -3.33
C LEU A 7 6.13 14.03 -2.75
N PHE A 8 5.05 14.74 -3.03
CA PHE A 8 3.71 14.26 -2.72
C PHE A 8 3.10 13.61 -3.97
N TRP A 9 2.57 12.41 -3.82
CA TRP A 9 2.01 11.65 -4.94
C TRP A 9 0.69 11.02 -4.52
N ASP A 10 -0.39 11.49 -5.12
CA ASP A 10 -1.72 11.02 -4.82
C ASP A 10 -2.10 9.88 -5.75
N GLU A 11 -2.37 8.70 -5.17
CA GLU A 11 -2.78 7.51 -5.89
C GLU A 11 -1.92 7.21 -7.15
N PRO A 12 -0.61 6.98 -6.97
CA PRO A 12 0.30 6.81 -8.12
C PRO A 12 0.00 5.58 -8.97
N GLU A 13 -0.74 4.61 -8.43
CA GLU A 13 -1.13 3.38 -9.12
C GLU A 13 -2.33 3.57 -10.06
N MET A 14 -2.99 4.70 -10.01
CA MET A 14 -4.16 4.96 -10.87
C MET A 14 -3.78 4.84 -12.34
N ASN A 15 -4.62 4.12 -13.09
CA ASN A 15 -4.44 3.84 -14.51
C ASN A 15 -3.26 2.90 -14.84
N LEU A 16 -2.63 2.29 -13.84
CA LEU A 16 -1.59 1.30 -14.06
C LEU A 16 -2.15 -0.11 -13.98
N ASN A 17 -1.62 -0.98 -14.84
CA ASN A 17 -1.82 -2.40 -14.73
C ASN A 17 -1.09 -2.93 -13.48
N ALA A 18 -1.70 -3.87 -12.76
CA ALA A 18 -1.09 -4.45 -11.56
C ALA A 18 0.30 -5.06 -11.83
N GLY A 19 0.54 -5.54 -13.05
CA GLY A 19 1.85 -6.06 -13.44
C GLY A 19 2.95 -5.02 -13.47
N HIS A 20 2.62 -3.73 -13.50
CA HIS A 20 3.59 -2.64 -13.50
C HIS A 20 3.88 -2.10 -12.09
N LEU A 21 3.16 -2.56 -11.07
CA LEU A 21 3.36 -2.09 -9.69
C LEU A 21 4.78 -2.37 -9.16
N PRO A 22 5.39 -3.54 -9.41
CA PRO A 22 6.75 -3.77 -8.96
C PRO A 22 7.74 -2.73 -9.51
N LEU A 23 7.59 -2.35 -10.77
CA LEU A 23 8.45 -1.34 -11.39
C LEU A 23 8.22 0.05 -10.78
N LEU A 24 6.96 0.42 -10.57
CA LEU A 24 6.61 1.69 -9.94
C LEU A 24 7.22 1.79 -8.55
N VAL A 25 7.05 0.75 -7.72
CA VAL A 25 7.59 0.74 -6.36
C VAL A 25 9.11 0.73 -6.36
N ASN A 26 9.73 0.02 -7.29
CA ASN A 26 11.20 0.03 -7.43
C ASN A 26 11.71 1.45 -7.71
N MET A 27 11.03 2.19 -8.57
CA MET A 27 11.35 3.59 -8.84
C MET A 27 11.21 4.45 -7.58
N MET A 28 10.15 4.24 -6.79
CA MET A 28 9.96 4.92 -5.52
C MET A 28 11.10 4.65 -4.55
N MET A 29 11.50 3.38 -4.42
CA MET A 29 12.61 3.00 -3.54
C MET A 29 13.92 3.66 -3.98
N THR A 30 14.15 3.72 -5.28
CA THR A 30 15.31 4.39 -5.83
C THR A 30 15.35 5.87 -5.44
N LEU A 31 14.22 6.56 -5.53
CA LEU A 31 14.12 7.95 -5.09
C LEU A 31 14.40 8.09 -3.59
N CYS A 32 13.83 7.22 -2.78
CA CYS A 32 14.03 7.26 -1.33
C CYS A 32 15.49 7.02 -0.95
N ARG A 33 16.15 6.06 -1.61
CA ARG A 33 17.59 5.83 -1.39
C ARG A 33 18.44 7.02 -1.79
N ALA A 34 17.98 7.80 -2.75
CA ALA A 34 18.65 9.03 -3.16
C ALA A 34 18.37 10.23 -2.25
N GLY A 35 17.61 10.05 -1.18
CA GLY A 35 17.33 11.08 -0.19
C GLY A 35 16.04 11.86 -0.42
N VAL A 36 15.17 11.41 -1.31
CA VAL A 36 13.86 12.02 -1.55
C VAL A 36 12.86 11.48 -0.54
N GLN A 37 12.12 12.36 0.11
CA GLN A 37 11.00 11.97 0.96
C GLN A 37 9.74 11.81 0.11
N LEU A 38 9.13 10.63 0.12
CA LEU A 38 7.88 10.37 -0.58
C LEU A 38 6.71 10.35 0.40
N LEU A 39 5.68 11.09 0.03
CA LEU A 39 4.38 11.09 0.70
C LEU A 39 3.35 10.57 -0.30
N LEU A 40 2.76 9.44 0.00
CA LEU A 40 1.84 8.76 -0.91
C LEU A 40 0.47 8.65 -0.29
N THR A 41 -0.56 8.78 -1.12
CA THR A 41 -1.91 8.36 -0.75
C THR A 41 -2.32 7.20 -1.64
N THR A 42 -3.02 6.23 -1.09
CA THR A 42 -3.52 5.10 -1.86
C THR A 42 -4.67 4.39 -1.16
N HIS A 43 -5.55 3.79 -1.96
CA HIS A 43 -6.55 2.82 -1.53
C HIS A 43 -6.23 1.42 -2.04
N SER A 44 -5.10 1.24 -2.72
CA SER A 44 -4.74 -0.03 -3.34
C SER A 44 -3.99 -0.93 -2.37
N LEU A 45 -4.59 -2.08 -2.05
CA LEU A 45 -3.92 -3.10 -1.26
C LEU A 45 -2.74 -3.70 -2.03
N PHE A 46 -2.85 -3.81 -3.37
CA PHE A 46 -1.75 -4.31 -4.19
C PHE A 46 -0.51 -3.42 -4.10
N LEU A 47 -0.70 -2.09 -4.15
CA LEU A 47 0.41 -1.16 -4.01
C LEU A 47 1.03 -1.26 -2.61
N LEU A 48 0.20 -1.31 -1.58
CA LEU A 48 0.68 -1.41 -0.19
C LEU A 48 1.47 -2.69 0.04
N ARG A 49 0.99 -3.82 -0.48
CA ARG A 49 1.71 -5.09 -0.37
C ARG A 49 3.04 -5.06 -1.10
N GLU A 50 3.08 -4.47 -2.30
CA GLU A 50 4.33 -4.35 -3.04
C GLU A 50 5.33 -3.45 -2.32
N LEU A 51 4.86 -2.37 -1.71
CA LEU A 51 5.70 -1.53 -0.85
C LEU A 51 6.32 -2.33 0.30
N VAL A 52 5.52 -3.12 0.99
CA VAL A 52 6.00 -3.95 2.10
C VAL A 52 7.04 -4.97 1.60
N ILE A 53 6.76 -5.62 0.46
CA ILE A 53 7.69 -6.59 -0.13
C ILE A 53 9.03 -5.93 -0.42
N GLN A 54 9.04 -4.81 -1.11
CA GLN A 54 10.30 -4.16 -1.50
C GLN A 54 11.01 -3.49 -0.33
N LEU A 55 10.26 -2.95 0.64
CA LEU A 55 10.86 -2.39 1.86
C LEU A 55 11.56 -3.47 2.70
N SER A 56 11.15 -4.72 2.57
CA SER A 56 11.80 -5.83 3.28
C SER A 56 13.11 -6.29 2.61
N GLU A 57 13.38 -5.85 1.38
CA GLU A 57 14.61 -6.19 0.70
C GLU A 57 15.81 -5.52 1.34
N GLN A 58 16.95 -6.21 1.34
CA GLN A 58 18.16 -5.76 2.02
C GLN A 58 18.63 -4.38 1.54
N GLN A 59 18.53 -4.12 0.25
CA GLN A 59 18.95 -2.85 -0.36
C GLN A 59 18.13 -1.66 0.13
N ASN A 60 16.95 -1.89 0.69
CA ASN A 60 16.03 -0.86 1.14
C ASN A 60 15.98 -0.73 2.67
N ARG A 61 16.87 -1.38 3.41
CA ARG A 61 16.86 -1.36 4.88
C ARG A 61 16.99 0.03 5.48
N ALA A 62 17.74 0.90 4.84
CA ALA A 62 17.95 2.27 5.33
C ALA A 62 16.76 3.19 5.04
N VAL A 63 15.78 2.76 4.24
CA VAL A 63 14.59 3.54 3.96
C VAL A 63 13.67 3.49 5.18
N SER A 64 13.52 4.62 5.86
CA SER A 64 12.55 4.72 6.94
C SER A 64 11.14 4.87 6.37
N ARG A 65 10.16 4.38 7.11
CA ARG A 65 8.79 4.32 6.64
C ARG A 65 7.81 4.56 7.76
N LYS A 66 6.65 5.10 7.40
CA LYS A 66 5.54 5.21 8.32
C LYS A 66 4.23 5.10 7.53
N PHE A 67 3.30 4.33 8.05
CA PHE A 67 1.98 4.16 7.47
C PHE A 67 0.95 4.90 8.32
N PHE A 68 0.02 5.56 7.64
CA PHE A 68 -1.08 6.26 8.27
C PHE A 68 -2.39 5.68 7.75
N GLY A 69 -3.22 5.17 8.66
CA GLY A 69 -4.56 4.73 8.33
C GLY A 69 -5.56 5.81 8.70
N LEU A 70 -6.45 6.11 7.77
CA LEU A 70 -7.51 7.11 7.97
C LEU A 70 -8.85 6.40 8.06
N GLN A 71 -9.62 6.71 9.10
CA GLN A 71 -10.96 6.18 9.29
C GLN A 71 -11.95 7.31 9.49
N ALA A 72 -13.06 7.27 8.75
CA ALA A 72 -14.18 8.16 9.01
C ALA A 72 -14.94 7.68 10.24
N GLY A 73 -14.85 8.42 11.34
CA GLY A 73 -15.60 8.12 12.56
C GLY A 73 -17.02 8.67 12.48
N ARG A 74 -18.01 7.80 12.75
CA ARG A 74 -19.42 8.21 12.75
C ARG A 74 -19.81 8.97 14.02
N VAL A 75 -19.18 8.65 15.14
CA VAL A 75 -19.53 9.21 16.45
C VAL A 75 -18.48 10.17 16.97
N GLN A 76 -17.21 9.90 16.71
CA GLN A 76 -16.08 10.69 17.24
C GLN A 76 -15.32 11.46 16.15
N GLY A 77 -15.83 11.48 14.92
CA GLY A 77 -15.15 12.12 13.79
C GLY A 77 -14.05 11.23 13.18
N PRO A 78 -13.31 11.77 12.19
CA PRO A 78 -12.25 11.04 11.53
C PRO A 78 -11.12 10.66 12.49
N ARG A 79 -10.54 9.49 12.30
CA ARG A 79 -9.41 9.01 13.10
C ARG A 79 -8.23 8.70 12.21
N VAL A 80 -7.04 8.93 12.75
CA VAL A 80 -5.77 8.61 12.10
C VAL A 80 -5.03 7.61 12.97
N SER A 81 -4.60 6.50 12.39
CA SER A 81 -3.67 5.58 13.03
C SER A 81 -2.35 5.62 12.30
N GLU A 82 -1.25 5.34 12.99
CA GLU A 82 0.07 5.32 12.40
C GLU A 82 0.87 4.11 12.88
N SER A 83 1.72 3.58 12.00
CA SER A 83 2.63 2.49 12.32
C SER A 83 3.76 2.42 11.30
N ASP A 84 4.91 1.88 11.72
CA ASP A 84 5.99 1.53 10.81
C ASP A 84 5.71 0.23 10.06
N GLU A 85 4.72 -0.54 10.49
CA GLU A 85 4.32 -1.81 9.88
C GLU A 85 2.86 -1.74 9.45
N LEU A 86 2.57 -2.15 8.20
CA LEU A 86 1.23 -2.06 7.63
C LEU A 86 0.20 -2.90 8.40
N ASP A 87 0.57 -4.12 8.79
CA ASP A 87 -0.32 -5.04 9.48
C ASP A 87 -0.70 -4.60 10.89
N LYS A 88 0.00 -3.63 11.45
CA LYS A 88 -0.29 -3.05 12.76
C LYS A 88 -1.17 -1.80 12.69
N LEU A 89 -1.51 -1.34 11.49
CA LEU A 89 -2.43 -0.23 11.35
C LEU A 89 -3.83 -0.64 11.75
N ALA A 90 -4.47 0.18 12.58
CA ALA A 90 -5.90 0.13 12.78
C ALA A 90 -6.59 0.93 11.65
N HIS A 91 -7.86 0.66 11.41
CA HIS A 91 -8.70 1.50 10.56
C HIS A 91 -8.35 1.46 9.06
N LEU A 92 -8.24 0.24 8.51
CA LEU A 92 -8.07 0.03 7.07
C LEU A 92 -9.40 -0.43 6.43
N ASP A 93 -10.49 0.28 6.72
CA ASP A 93 -11.84 -0.17 6.36
C ASP A 93 -12.00 -0.56 4.89
N SER A 94 -11.53 0.30 3.98
CA SER A 94 -11.66 0.01 2.54
C SER A 94 -10.76 -1.14 2.11
N LEU A 95 -9.57 -1.26 2.70
CA LEU A 95 -8.65 -2.34 2.40
C LEU A 95 -9.12 -3.68 2.99
N GLU A 96 -9.69 -3.64 4.20
CA GLU A 96 -10.29 -4.81 4.82
C GLU A 96 -11.47 -5.32 3.99
N ALA A 97 -12.29 -4.41 3.46
CA ALA A 97 -13.41 -4.75 2.59
C ALA A 97 -12.94 -5.41 1.29
N GLU A 98 -11.86 -4.91 0.68
CA GLU A 98 -11.25 -5.52 -0.50
C GLU A 98 -10.73 -6.92 -0.21
N GLN A 99 -10.06 -7.09 0.92
CA GLN A 99 -9.54 -8.40 1.34
C GLN A 99 -10.68 -9.39 1.60
N GLU A 100 -11.70 -8.96 2.28
CA GLU A 100 -12.88 -9.79 2.56
C GLU A 100 -13.55 -10.22 1.27
N GLN A 101 -13.69 -9.33 0.31
CA GLN A 101 -14.24 -9.66 -1.00
C GLN A 101 -13.38 -10.69 -1.72
N ALA A 102 -12.05 -10.51 -1.70
CA ALA A 102 -11.11 -11.44 -2.31
C ALA A 102 -11.23 -12.83 -1.69
N ASP A 103 -11.33 -12.89 -0.37
CA ASP A 103 -11.47 -14.17 0.35
C ASP A 103 -12.77 -14.87 -0.03
N ARG A 104 -13.88 -14.12 -0.14
CA ARG A 104 -15.16 -14.67 -0.59
C ARG A 104 -15.08 -15.20 -2.02
N TYR A 105 -14.43 -14.47 -2.90
CA TYR A 105 -14.22 -14.89 -4.28
C TYR A 105 -13.40 -16.17 -4.35
N LEU A 106 -12.28 -16.24 -3.62
CA LEU A 106 -11.41 -17.39 -3.61
C LEU A 106 -12.11 -18.62 -3.04
N SER A 107 -13.03 -18.45 -2.09
CA SER A 107 -13.79 -19.56 -1.53
C SER A 107 -14.73 -20.20 -2.53
N LEU A 108 -15.08 -19.51 -3.61
CA LEU A 108 -15.92 -20.03 -4.68
C LEU A 108 -15.13 -20.80 -5.74
N MET A 109 -13.83 -20.64 -5.81
CA MET A 109 -13.02 -21.25 -6.87
C MET A 109 -13.11 -22.78 -6.95
N PRO A 110 -13.10 -23.53 -5.83
CA PRO A 110 -13.31 -24.98 -5.89
C PRO A 110 -14.67 -25.36 -6.51
N GLN A 111 -15.71 -24.59 -6.22
CA GLN A 111 -17.04 -24.83 -6.78
C GLN A 111 -17.08 -24.53 -8.27
N LEU A 112 -16.43 -23.44 -8.69
CA LEU A 112 -16.38 -23.05 -10.10
C LEU A 112 -15.61 -24.10 -10.93
N SER A 113 -14.54 -24.69 -10.38
CA SER A 113 -13.79 -25.71 -11.09
C SER A 113 -14.55 -27.02 -11.22
N GLU A 114 -15.48 -27.31 -10.31
CA GLU A 114 -16.35 -28.51 -10.39
C GLU A 114 -17.43 -28.37 -11.46
N GLU A 115 -17.83 -27.16 -11.82
CA GLU A 115 -18.84 -26.89 -12.82
C GLU A 115 -18.29 -26.96 -14.25
N ILE A 116 -16.99 -26.98 -14.42
CA ILE A 116 -16.31 -27.11 -15.71
C ILE A 116 -16.06 -28.59 -16.03
#